data_67df6b3ebc0b67e347d0ef904c8fd8e0
#
_entry.id   67df6b3ebc0b67e347d0ef904c8fd8e0
#
_cell.length_a   1.000
_cell.length_b   1.000
_cell.length_c   1.000
_cell.angle_alpha   90.00
_cell.angle_beta   90.00
_cell.angle_gamma   90.00
#
_symmetry.space_group_name_H-M   'P 1'
#
loop_
_entity.id
_entity.type
_entity.pdbx_description
1 polymer ?
#
loop_
_entity_poly.entity_id
_entity_poly.type
_entity_poly.pdbx_seq_one_letter_code
_entity_poly.pdbx_strand_id
1 'polypeptide(L)'
;MSNMRLIEHFIDGKNYSGNSKRKSKVFDPSTGEQSAEVKLATTQDVNKAVESAKKVFEKWSSTPPLQRARVMFKFKELIEKNSDELTKIIVSEHGKVYEDAKGSLNRGLEVVEYACGIPEMLKGEFTENVGTNVDSWSIRQPLGVCAGVTP
;
A
#
# COMPACT_ATOMS: atom_id res chain seq x y z
N MET A 1 14.99 29.05 14.95
CA MET A 1 15.35 27.69 14.50
C MET A 1 14.07 27.07 13.94
N SER A 2 13.97 26.87 12.63
CA SER A 2 12.80 26.22 12.05
C SER A 2 12.75 24.77 12.56
N ASN A 3 11.62 24.39 13.12
CA ASN A 3 11.43 23.03 13.65
C ASN A 3 11.45 22.07 12.46
N MET A 4 12.54 21.31 12.28
CA MET A 4 12.71 20.35 11.17
C MET A 4 11.57 19.32 11.22
N ARG A 5 10.88 19.08 10.10
CA ARG A 5 9.81 18.09 10.00
C ARG A 5 10.34 16.70 10.36
N LEU A 6 9.68 16.03 11.30
CA LEU A 6 9.97 14.65 11.65
C LEU A 6 8.93 13.72 11.01
N ILE A 7 9.41 12.76 10.22
CA ILE A 7 8.58 11.73 9.60
C ILE A 7 8.60 10.51 10.52
N GLU A 8 7.43 10.13 11.00
CA GLU A 8 7.20 8.98 11.87
C GLU A 8 6.68 7.77 11.09
N HIS A 9 6.64 6.60 11.73
CA HIS A 9 5.95 5.42 11.20
C HIS A 9 4.44 5.64 11.20
N PHE A 10 3.73 4.90 10.35
CA PHE A 10 2.27 4.84 10.36
C PHE A 10 1.85 3.40 10.60
N ILE A 11 1.30 3.10 11.77
CA ILE A 11 0.93 1.75 12.20
C ILE A 11 -0.45 1.80 12.85
N ASP A 12 -1.33 0.88 12.49
CA ASP A 12 -2.67 0.75 13.06
C ASP A 12 -3.50 2.05 12.89
N GLY A 13 -3.38 2.69 11.71
CA GLY A 13 -4.15 3.88 11.35
C GLY A 13 -3.69 5.17 12.03
N LYS A 14 -2.51 5.22 12.66
CA LYS A 14 -2.00 6.39 13.39
C LYS A 14 -0.49 6.51 13.31
N ASN A 15 -0.01 7.74 13.53
CA ASN A 15 1.42 8.01 13.67
C ASN A 15 2.00 7.30 14.90
N TYR A 16 3.20 6.76 14.74
CA TYR A 16 3.92 6.03 15.77
C TYR A 16 5.40 6.40 15.73
N SER A 17 5.90 7.02 16.80
CA SER A 17 7.29 7.51 16.87
C SER A 17 8.36 6.41 16.92
N GLY A 18 7.96 5.15 17.17
CA GLY A 18 8.90 4.04 17.32
C GLY A 18 9.72 4.09 18.60
N ASN A 19 10.50 3.03 18.81
CA ASN A 19 11.38 2.87 19.98
C ASN A 19 12.82 3.34 19.70
N SER A 20 13.17 3.58 18.44
CA SER A 20 14.51 3.96 18.02
C SER A 20 14.80 5.45 18.25
N LYS A 21 16.02 5.74 18.72
CA LYS A 21 16.59 7.09 18.69
C LYS A 21 17.25 7.42 17.36
N ARG A 22 17.46 6.42 16.47
CA ARG A 22 18.08 6.58 15.17
C ARG A 22 17.16 7.31 14.21
N LYS A 23 17.73 8.20 13.42
CA LYS A 23 17.06 8.96 12.37
C LYS A 23 17.94 8.97 11.13
N SER A 24 17.34 9.19 9.96
CA SER A 24 18.03 9.51 8.73
C SER A 24 17.57 10.86 8.21
N LYS A 25 18.46 11.56 7.54
CA LYS A 25 18.15 12.82 6.87
C LYS A 25 17.36 12.55 5.59
N VAL A 26 16.40 13.43 5.30
CA VAL A 26 15.67 13.45 4.05
C VAL A 26 16.05 14.74 3.34
N PHE A 27 16.43 14.65 2.08
CA PHE A 27 16.90 15.78 1.28
C PHE A 27 15.90 16.07 0.16
N ASP A 28 15.74 17.35 -0.16
CA ASP A 28 15.07 17.76 -1.40
C ASP A 28 16.00 17.41 -2.58
N PRO A 29 15.57 16.55 -3.52
CA PRO A 29 16.42 16.13 -4.63
C PRO A 29 16.69 17.24 -5.65
N SER A 30 15.90 18.33 -5.64
CA SER A 30 16.06 19.46 -6.57
C SER A 30 17.09 20.48 -6.07
N THR A 31 17.21 20.65 -4.75
CA THR A 31 18.08 21.65 -4.13
C THR A 31 19.27 21.05 -3.41
N GLY A 32 19.17 19.78 -2.98
CA GLY A 32 20.15 19.11 -2.13
C GLY A 32 20.06 19.54 -0.65
N GLU A 33 19.10 20.38 -0.29
CA GLU A 33 18.92 20.84 1.10
C GLU A 33 18.15 19.78 1.92
N GLN A 34 18.46 19.72 3.21
CA GLN A 34 17.72 18.83 4.11
C GLN A 34 16.30 19.36 4.36
N SER A 35 15.29 18.60 3.97
CA SER A 35 13.86 18.93 4.10
C SER A 35 13.21 18.32 5.35
N ALA A 36 13.70 17.17 5.80
CA ALA A 36 13.13 16.45 6.94
C ALA A 36 14.12 15.49 7.62
N GLU A 37 13.68 14.85 8.68
CA GLU A 37 14.27 13.64 9.26
C GLU A 37 13.23 12.53 9.31
N VAL A 38 13.63 11.28 9.05
CA VAL A 38 12.79 10.09 9.17
C VAL A 38 13.28 9.20 10.32
N LYS A 39 12.35 8.71 11.11
CA LYS A 39 12.61 7.70 12.14
C LYS A 39 12.99 6.37 11.51
N LEU A 40 14.06 5.73 12.00
CA LEU A 40 14.46 4.39 11.58
C LEU A 40 13.89 3.35 12.54
N ALA A 41 13.21 2.36 12.00
CA ALA A 41 12.57 1.31 12.79
C ALA A 41 13.60 0.42 13.51
N THR A 42 13.18 -0.13 14.64
CA THR A 42 13.80 -1.29 15.29
C THR A 42 13.08 -2.56 14.84
N THR A 43 13.66 -3.72 15.11
CA THR A 43 12.98 -5.02 14.92
C THR A 43 11.66 -5.08 15.68
N GLN A 44 11.57 -4.47 16.86
CA GLN A 44 10.33 -4.41 17.64
C GLN A 44 9.25 -3.58 16.95
N ASP A 45 9.63 -2.46 16.31
CA ASP A 45 8.69 -1.62 15.55
C ASP A 45 8.15 -2.36 14.32
N VAL A 46 9.02 -3.11 13.61
CA VAL A 46 8.62 -3.98 12.48
C VAL A 46 7.67 -5.07 12.96
N ASN A 47 8.02 -5.77 14.05
CA ASN A 47 7.17 -6.81 14.62
C ASN A 47 5.79 -6.26 15.01
N LYS A 48 5.73 -5.05 15.59
CA LYS A 48 4.46 -4.39 15.90
C LYS A 48 3.62 -4.12 14.66
N ALA A 49 4.21 -3.69 13.56
CA ALA A 49 3.50 -3.49 12.29
C ALA A 49 2.95 -4.81 11.74
N VAL A 50 3.76 -5.87 11.75
CA VAL A 50 3.37 -7.22 11.32
C VAL A 50 2.24 -7.78 12.19
N GLU A 51 2.34 -7.65 13.50
CA GLU A 51 1.29 -8.11 14.42
C GLU A 51 -0.03 -7.33 14.25
N SER A 52 0.05 -6.02 13.99
CA SER A 52 -1.14 -5.21 13.65
C SER A 52 -1.83 -5.73 12.39
N ALA A 53 -1.07 -6.01 11.33
CA ALA A 53 -1.60 -6.58 10.09
C ALA A 53 -2.16 -8.00 10.30
N LYS A 54 -1.44 -8.85 11.03
CA LYS A 54 -1.86 -10.22 11.35
C LYS A 54 -3.17 -10.26 12.14
N LYS A 55 -3.34 -9.37 13.10
CA LYS A 55 -4.54 -9.27 13.93
C LYS A 55 -5.82 -9.05 13.14
N VAL A 56 -5.76 -8.33 12.03
CA VAL A 56 -6.92 -8.05 11.19
C VAL A 56 -7.10 -9.05 10.05
N PHE A 57 -6.12 -9.92 9.82
CA PHE A 57 -6.10 -10.85 8.69
C PHE A 57 -7.32 -11.76 8.64
N GLU A 58 -7.69 -12.38 9.76
CA GLU A 58 -8.84 -13.31 9.83
C GLU A 58 -10.13 -12.62 9.39
N LYS A 59 -10.40 -11.44 9.93
CA LYS A 59 -11.58 -10.65 9.57
C LYS A 59 -11.54 -10.19 8.11
N TRP A 60 -10.40 -9.70 7.64
CA TRP A 60 -10.25 -9.20 6.28
C TRP A 60 -10.32 -10.32 5.24
N SER A 61 -9.70 -11.46 5.50
CA SER A 61 -9.71 -12.62 4.59
C SER A 61 -11.10 -13.22 4.44
N SER A 62 -11.93 -13.21 5.49
CA SER A 62 -13.31 -13.68 5.47
C SER A 62 -14.31 -12.65 4.93
N THR A 63 -13.89 -11.38 4.72
CA THR A 63 -14.74 -10.34 4.15
C THR A 63 -15.08 -10.70 2.68
N PRO A 64 -16.36 -10.70 2.26
CA PRO A 64 -16.75 -11.01 0.90
C PRO A 64 -16.00 -10.17 -0.13
N PRO A 65 -15.58 -10.76 -1.28
CA PRO A 65 -14.80 -10.05 -2.31
C PRO A 65 -15.42 -8.73 -2.77
N LEU A 66 -16.74 -8.70 -2.95
CA LEU A 66 -17.46 -7.48 -3.34
C LEU A 66 -17.34 -6.36 -2.31
N GLN A 67 -17.37 -6.69 -1.01
CA GLN A 67 -17.19 -5.68 0.04
C GLN A 67 -15.76 -5.14 0.05
N ARG A 68 -14.76 -5.98 -0.19
CA ARG A 68 -13.35 -5.56 -0.35
C ARG A 68 -13.17 -4.69 -1.59
N ALA A 69 -13.81 -5.04 -2.71
CA ALA A 69 -13.79 -4.24 -3.93
C ALA A 69 -14.36 -2.83 -3.70
N ARG A 70 -15.43 -2.68 -2.90
CA ARG A 70 -15.99 -1.36 -2.56
C ARG A 70 -14.97 -0.45 -1.85
N VAL A 71 -14.07 -1.01 -1.05
CA VAL A 71 -12.96 -0.25 -0.47
C VAL A 71 -12.02 0.25 -1.56
N MET A 72 -11.72 -0.58 -2.56
CA MET A 72 -10.88 -0.18 -3.71
C MET A 72 -11.55 0.89 -4.57
N PHE A 73 -12.85 0.80 -4.82
CA PHE A 73 -13.60 1.88 -5.49
C PHE A 73 -13.51 3.21 -4.74
N LYS A 74 -13.65 3.17 -3.40
CA LYS A 74 -13.51 4.39 -2.61
C LYS A 74 -12.08 4.92 -2.60
N PHE A 75 -11.09 4.05 -2.60
CA PHE A 75 -9.68 4.42 -2.72
C PHE A 75 -9.39 5.08 -4.06
N LYS A 76 -9.91 4.53 -5.18
CA LYS A 76 -9.83 5.15 -6.50
C LYS A 76 -10.39 6.58 -6.50
N GLU A 77 -11.62 6.75 -6.03
CA GLU A 77 -12.28 8.07 -5.93
C GLU A 77 -11.43 9.08 -5.14
N LEU A 78 -10.82 8.64 -4.04
CA LEU A 78 -9.96 9.50 -3.21
C LEU A 78 -8.66 9.89 -3.92
N ILE A 79 -8.03 8.98 -4.68
CA ILE A 79 -6.86 9.28 -5.49
C ILE A 79 -7.22 10.32 -6.55
N GLU A 80 -8.30 10.12 -7.29
CA GLU A 80 -8.77 11.04 -8.33
C GLU A 80 -9.04 12.43 -7.77
N LYS A 81 -9.77 12.49 -6.66
CA LYS A 81 -10.10 13.74 -5.98
C LYS A 81 -8.87 14.53 -5.51
N ASN A 82 -7.83 13.84 -5.07
CA ASN A 82 -6.61 14.44 -4.53
C ASN A 82 -5.43 14.36 -5.51
N SER A 83 -5.70 14.11 -6.80
CA SER A 83 -4.67 13.85 -7.81
C SER A 83 -3.63 14.98 -7.93
N ASP A 84 -4.05 16.23 -7.90
CA ASP A 84 -3.15 17.39 -7.99
C ASP A 84 -2.22 17.48 -6.77
N GLU A 85 -2.76 17.29 -5.57
CA GLU A 85 -1.98 17.29 -4.32
C GLU A 85 -0.97 16.12 -4.30
N LEU A 86 -1.42 14.91 -4.63
CA LEU A 86 -0.56 13.72 -4.68
C LEU A 86 0.56 13.89 -5.73
N THR A 87 0.25 14.47 -6.90
CA THR A 87 1.25 14.76 -7.93
C THR A 87 2.30 15.75 -7.42
N LYS A 88 1.91 16.82 -6.73
CA LYS A 88 2.84 17.78 -6.13
C LYS A 88 3.74 17.15 -5.06
N ILE A 89 3.19 16.22 -4.26
CA ILE A 89 3.98 15.47 -3.28
C ILE A 89 5.03 14.61 -4.00
N ILE A 90 4.66 13.90 -5.08
CA ILE A 90 5.62 13.11 -5.88
C ILE A 90 6.72 14.01 -6.46
N VAL A 91 6.36 15.19 -6.96
CA VAL A 91 7.34 16.18 -7.47
C VAL A 91 8.35 16.54 -6.38
N SER A 92 7.87 16.90 -5.19
CA SER A 92 8.73 17.33 -4.08
C SER A 92 9.61 16.22 -3.51
N GLU A 93 9.11 14.98 -3.49
CA GLU A 93 9.86 13.84 -2.94
C GLU A 93 10.85 13.23 -3.94
N HIS A 94 10.54 13.29 -5.24
CA HIS A 94 11.32 12.64 -6.30
C HIS A 94 12.17 13.62 -7.13
N GLY A 95 11.78 14.90 -7.22
CA GLY A 95 12.45 15.89 -8.07
C GLY A 95 12.12 15.79 -9.56
N LYS A 96 11.11 15.02 -9.96
CA LYS A 96 10.67 14.93 -11.36
C LYS A 96 9.71 16.06 -11.75
N VAL A 97 9.57 16.32 -13.04
CA VAL A 97 8.63 17.31 -13.54
C VAL A 97 7.19 16.87 -13.30
N TYR A 98 6.28 17.83 -13.20
CA TYR A 98 4.88 17.60 -12.83
C TYR A 98 4.18 16.56 -13.73
N GLU A 99 4.36 16.64 -15.05
CA GLU A 99 3.71 15.74 -16.00
C GLU A 99 4.18 14.27 -15.82
N ASP A 100 5.46 14.05 -15.55
CA ASP A 100 5.98 12.70 -15.27
C ASP A 100 5.48 12.17 -13.93
N ALA A 101 5.35 13.04 -12.93
CA ALA A 101 4.78 12.69 -11.63
C ALA A 101 3.31 12.29 -11.77
N LYS A 102 2.54 13.06 -12.54
CA LYS A 102 1.14 12.77 -12.86
C LYS A 102 0.99 11.46 -13.64
N GLY A 103 1.87 11.22 -14.62
CA GLY A 103 1.93 9.94 -15.34
C GLY A 103 2.22 8.75 -14.41
N SER A 104 3.07 8.92 -13.41
CA SER A 104 3.33 7.88 -12.40
C SER A 104 2.11 7.62 -11.52
N LEU A 105 1.40 8.67 -11.10
CA LEU A 105 0.16 8.54 -10.32
C LEU A 105 -0.93 7.83 -11.14
N ASN A 106 -1.09 8.18 -12.42
CA ASN A 106 -2.07 7.55 -13.31
C ASN A 106 -1.81 6.06 -13.47
N ARG A 107 -0.56 5.62 -13.66
CA ARG A 107 -0.22 4.19 -13.71
C ARG A 107 -0.58 3.46 -12.42
N GLY A 108 -0.38 4.11 -11.26
CA GLY A 108 -0.84 3.58 -9.98
C GLY A 108 -2.36 3.46 -9.90
N LEU A 109 -3.06 4.46 -10.43
CA LEU A 109 -4.53 4.49 -10.47
C LEU A 109 -5.09 3.35 -11.34
N GLU A 110 -4.48 3.06 -12.50
CA GLU A 110 -4.84 1.94 -13.38
C GLU A 110 -4.74 0.59 -12.64
N VAL A 111 -3.73 0.40 -11.79
CA VAL A 111 -3.61 -0.80 -10.95
C VAL A 111 -4.74 -0.87 -9.92
N VAL A 112 -5.14 0.25 -9.34
CA VAL A 112 -6.29 0.32 -8.42
C VAL A 112 -7.59 0.00 -9.15
N GLU A 113 -7.79 0.50 -10.37
CA GLU A 113 -8.95 0.18 -11.22
C GLU A 113 -9.00 -1.33 -11.50
N TYR A 114 -7.88 -1.92 -11.90
CA TYR A 114 -7.79 -3.37 -12.09
C TYR A 114 -8.19 -4.13 -10.82
N ALA A 115 -7.73 -3.68 -9.65
CA ALA A 115 -8.06 -4.29 -8.37
C ALA A 115 -9.55 -4.17 -7.99
N CYS A 116 -10.30 -3.21 -8.53
CA CYS A 116 -11.75 -3.13 -8.36
C CYS A 116 -12.48 -4.32 -8.98
N GLY A 117 -11.91 -4.94 -10.04
CA GLY A 117 -12.43 -6.13 -10.70
C GLY A 117 -12.05 -7.47 -10.03
N ILE A 118 -11.32 -7.44 -8.93
CA ILE A 118 -10.78 -8.64 -8.26
C ILE A 118 -11.84 -9.70 -7.90
N PRO A 119 -13.13 -9.38 -7.61
CA PRO A 119 -14.13 -10.41 -7.34
C PRO A 119 -14.28 -11.43 -8.47
N GLU A 120 -14.14 -11.02 -9.73
CA GLU A 120 -14.15 -11.96 -10.88
C GLU A 120 -12.86 -12.79 -10.96
N MET A 121 -11.72 -12.17 -10.67
CA MET A 121 -10.41 -12.84 -10.72
C MET A 121 -10.20 -13.85 -9.59
N LEU A 122 -10.99 -13.77 -8.52
CA LEU A 122 -10.95 -14.70 -7.39
C LEU A 122 -11.75 -15.98 -7.63
N LYS A 123 -12.52 -16.06 -8.73
CA LYS A 123 -13.23 -17.29 -9.11
C LYS A 123 -12.21 -18.40 -9.39
N GLY A 124 -12.56 -19.60 -8.94
CA GLY A 124 -11.83 -20.82 -9.26
C GLY A 124 -12.35 -21.46 -10.54
N GLU A 125 -11.74 -22.57 -10.90
CA GLU A 125 -12.11 -23.40 -12.05
C GLU A 125 -12.65 -24.74 -11.56
N PHE A 126 -13.52 -25.35 -12.34
CA PHE A 126 -14.05 -26.68 -12.11
C PHE A 126 -13.96 -27.48 -13.41
N THR A 127 -13.53 -28.74 -13.29
CA THR A 127 -13.52 -29.70 -14.40
C THR A 127 -14.18 -31.00 -13.93
N GLU A 128 -15.29 -31.34 -14.53
CA GLU A 128 -15.99 -32.61 -14.30
C GLU A 128 -15.30 -33.77 -15.05
N ASN A 129 -15.17 -34.93 -14.37
CA ASN A 129 -14.58 -36.12 -14.93
C ASN A 129 -13.18 -35.91 -15.57
N VAL A 130 -12.30 -35.20 -14.91
CA VAL A 130 -10.90 -35.06 -15.32
C VAL A 130 -10.18 -36.43 -15.36
N GLY A 131 -10.70 -37.40 -14.64
CA GLY A 131 -10.40 -38.83 -14.69
C GLY A 131 -11.67 -39.61 -14.39
N THR A 132 -11.67 -40.94 -14.54
CA THR A 132 -12.87 -41.76 -14.27
C THR A 132 -13.38 -41.55 -12.85
N ASN A 133 -14.57 -40.94 -12.72
CA ASN A 133 -15.20 -40.56 -11.45
C ASN A 133 -14.35 -39.60 -10.59
N VAL A 134 -13.53 -38.74 -11.18
CA VAL A 134 -12.71 -37.75 -10.52
C VAL A 134 -13.01 -36.35 -11.05
N ASP A 135 -13.48 -35.46 -10.19
CA ASP A 135 -13.63 -34.05 -10.48
C ASP A 135 -12.43 -33.27 -9.93
N SER A 136 -12.08 -32.14 -10.55
CA SER A 136 -11.02 -31.23 -10.12
C SER A 136 -11.56 -29.81 -9.99
N TRP A 137 -11.12 -29.11 -8.97
CA TRP A 137 -11.47 -27.71 -8.77
C TRP A 137 -10.31 -26.94 -8.14
N SER A 138 -10.28 -25.64 -8.40
CA SER A 138 -9.31 -24.72 -7.81
C SER A 138 -9.99 -23.63 -7.00
N ILE A 139 -9.33 -23.19 -5.95
CA ILE A 139 -9.73 -22.03 -5.15
C ILE A 139 -8.55 -21.08 -4.99
N ARG A 140 -8.84 -19.80 -4.86
CA ARG A 140 -7.86 -18.78 -4.56
C ARG A 140 -7.96 -18.45 -3.07
N GLN A 141 -6.86 -18.57 -2.36
CA GLN A 141 -6.76 -18.30 -0.93
C GLN A 141 -5.81 -17.13 -0.65
N PRO A 142 -6.06 -16.34 0.42
CA PRO A 142 -5.18 -15.25 0.78
C PRO A 142 -3.83 -15.77 1.30
N LEU A 143 -2.75 -15.09 0.93
CA LEU A 143 -1.37 -15.45 1.32
C LEU A 143 -1.07 -15.12 2.78
N GLY A 144 -1.77 -14.16 3.37
CA GLY A 144 -1.47 -13.64 4.70
C GLY A 144 -0.92 -12.22 4.66
N VAL A 145 -0.06 -11.89 5.61
CA VAL A 145 0.62 -10.60 5.67
C VAL A 145 1.71 -10.56 4.60
N CYS A 146 1.67 -9.53 3.77
CA CYS A 146 2.66 -9.27 2.73
C CYS A 146 3.47 -8.03 3.07
N ALA A 147 4.68 -7.93 2.55
CA ALA A 147 5.53 -6.75 2.63
C ALA A 147 5.95 -6.29 1.24
N GLY A 148 6.08 -4.97 1.08
CA GLY A 148 6.65 -4.35 -0.11
C GLY A 148 7.84 -3.47 0.27
N VAL A 149 8.85 -3.46 -0.56
CA VAL A 149 9.97 -2.50 -0.47
C VAL A 149 9.95 -1.70 -1.76
N THR A 150 9.69 -0.41 -1.63
CA THR A 150 9.59 0.52 -2.77
C THR A 150 10.78 1.46 -2.80
N PRO A 151 11.20 1.94 -3.99
CA PRO A 151 12.25 2.93 -4.12
C PRO A 151 11.84 4.27 -3.55
#